data_87f355f5c2ad821a28501dfa29e9e1ec
#
_entry.id   87f355f5c2ad821a28501dfa29e9e1ec
#
_cell.length_a   1.000
_cell.length_b   1.000
_cell.length_c   1.000
_cell.angle_alpha   90.00
_cell.angle_beta   90.00
_cell.angle_gamma   90.00
#
_symmetry.space_group_name_H-M   'P 1'
#
loop_
_entity.id
_entity.type
_entity.pdbx_description
1 polymer ?
#
loop_
_entity_poly.entity_id
_entity_poly.type
_entity_poly.pdbx_seq_one_letter_code
_entity_poly.pdbx_strand_id
1 'polypeptide(L)'
;MQPLITHPYVLYPATRLWWQNPVNMNTTIMIRPGNLPNVMVITRHLRINLEALNNIFEIFYAWTISTKMIVYNYLMPKNQLATWIAMLAVIVAAWFYLFYQNWQMTSLPMSEMWMPPSETFAWKWIDFGLVYLMWAVMMAAMMLPSAIPMILVYARICQQHTQTIHPFVSLFSLAYLLVWLVFSIALTVLQWQMHGLHFLSPMMDNQNETMAAIIFILAGIYQFTPLKNSFLQNCRSPMGFLLTEWRDGARGSFQMGLKHGSMCLGCCWAQMMIMFAVGVMNLLAMALITVLVLIEKVLPIHQQYFSKTVGVLFLGWGVWLLWL
;
A
#
# COMPACT_ATOMS: atom_id res chain seq x y z
N MET A 1 66.07 -1.73 -11.65
CA MET A 1 65.32 -0.48 -11.86
C MET A 1 63.98 -0.83 -12.48
N GLN A 2 62.93 -0.94 -11.67
CA GLN A 2 61.56 -1.09 -12.13
C GLN A 2 60.78 0.12 -11.67
N PRO A 3 59.92 0.73 -12.48
CA PRO A 3 59.11 1.86 -12.06
C PRO A 3 57.84 1.39 -11.32
N LEU A 4 57.58 2.05 -10.21
CA LEU A 4 56.39 1.98 -9.38
C LEU A 4 55.16 2.46 -10.17
N ILE A 5 54.16 1.59 -10.29
CA ILE A 5 52.84 1.95 -10.78
C ILE A 5 52.01 2.45 -9.59
N THR A 6 51.74 3.75 -9.57
CA THR A 6 50.85 4.40 -8.63
C THR A 6 49.39 4.17 -9.08
N HIS A 7 48.61 3.36 -8.34
CA HIS A 7 47.17 3.30 -8.49
C HIS A 7 46.51 4.50 -7.78
N PRO A 8 45.56 5.18 -8.39
CA PRO A 8 44.77 6.20 -7.71
C PRO A 8 43.75 5.54 -6.83
N TYR A 9 43.82 5.79 -5.55
CA TYR A 9 42.75 5.41 -4.58
C TYR A 9 41.51 6.23 -4.86
N VAL A 10 40.46 5.55 -5.31
CA VAL A 10 39.09 6.09 -5.34
C VAL A 10 38.54 5.98 -3.93
N LEU A 11 38.47 7.11 -3.23
CA LEU A 11 37.78 7.22 -1.95
C LEU A 11 36.28 7.06 -2.18
N TYR A 12 35.72 5.89 -1.84
CA TYR A 12 34.28 5.73 -1.66
C TYR A 12 33.87 6.31 -0.32
N PRO A 13 32.84 7.17 -0.24
CA PRO A 13 32.33 7.64 1.04
C PRO A 13 31.69 6.49 1.78
N ALA A 14 32.07 6.33 3.05
CA ALA A 14 31.58 5.33 3.98
C ALA A 14 30.12 5.58 4.34
N THR A 15 29.19 4.99 3.58
CA THR A 15 27.75 4.96 3.90
C THR A 15 27.24 3.58 4.31
N ARG A 16 28.12 2.73 4.82
CA ARG A 16 27.75 1.32 5.09
C ARG A 16 27.93 0.92 6.57
N LEU A 17 27.60 1.77 7.55
CA LEU A 17 27.73 1.40 8.98
C LEU A 17 26.70 2.03 9.93
N TRP A 18 25.45 2.26 9.49
CA TRP A 18 24.43 2.88 10.35
C TRP A 18 23.35 1.93 10.89
N TRP A 19 23.46 0.61 10.69
CA TRP A 19 22.38 -0.33 11.06
C TRP A 19 22.71 -1.35 12.16
N GLN A 20 23.85 -1.26 12.81
CA GLN A 20 24.22 -2.28 13.80
C GLN A 20 24.83 -1.77 15.10
N ASN A 21 24.48 -0.63 15.65
CA ASN A 21 24.67 -0.42 17.10
C ASN A 21 24.24 1.01 17.52
N PRO A 22 23.37 1.17 18.52
CA PRO A 22 23.22 2.44 19.22
C PRO A 22 24.37 2.57 20.21
N VAL A 23 25.51 3.10 19.77
CA VAL A 23 26.63 3.40 20.65
C VAL A 23 26.52 4.84 21.14
N ASN A 24 26.25 4.95 22.44
CA ASN A 24 26.70 5.97 23.37
C ASN A 24 27.68 7.00 22.77
N MET A 25 27.18 8.18 22.39
CA MET A 25 28.03 9.36 22.16
C MET A 25 28.01 10.23 23.43
N ASN A 26 28.87 9.91 24.37
CA ASN A 26 29.35 10.88 25.35
C ASN A 26 30.37 11.80 24.64
N THR A 27 29.89 12.82 23.97
CA THR A 27 30.75 13.94 23.53
C THR A 27 30.81 14.92 24.69
N THR A 28 31.89 14.83 25.48
CA THR A 28 32.24 15.81 26.50
C THR A 28 32.66 17.11 25.78
N ILE A 29 31.75 18.06 25.67
CA ILE A 29 32.09 19.43 25.30
C ILE A 29 32.48 20.14 26.57
N MET A 30 33.79 20.38 26.78
CA MET A 30 34.29 21.27 27.82
C MET A 30 33.89 22.71 27.50
N ILE A 31 32.88 23.23 28.20
CA ILE A 31 32.57 24.65 28.21
C ILE A 31 33.16 25.20 29.53
N ARG A 32 34.12 26.14 29.41
CA ARG A 32 34.67 26.90 30.52
C ARG A 32 33.55 27.64 31.29
N PRO A 33 33.55 27.66 32.64
CA PRO A 33 32.56 28.36 33.40
C PRO A 33 32.87 29.86 33.47
N GLY A 34 31.94 30.65 32.99
CA GLY A 34 31.89 32.11 33.18
C GLY A 34 30.44 32.52 33.42
N ASN A 35 30.14 32.79 34.68
CA ASN A 35 29.01 33.57 35.24
C ASN A 35 27.81 33.86 34.36
N LEU A 36 26.66 33.21 34.71
CA LEU A 36 25.32 33.85 34.78
C LEU A 36 24.30 32.89 35.45
N PRO A 37 23.82 33.22 36.67
CA PRO A 37 22.72 32.48 37.29
C PRO A 37 21.40 33.12 36.86
N ASN A 38 20.51 32.43 36.27
CA ASN A 38 19.06 32.65 36.10
C ASN A 38 18.46 32.29 34.73
N VAL A 39 19.17 31.57 33.86
CA VAL A 39 18.61 31.10 32.58
C VAL A 39 18.26 29.62 32.59
N MET A 40 18.44 28.94 33.76
CA MET A 40 18.48 27.47 33.82
C MET A 40 17.10 26.76 33.91
N VAL A 41 16.00 27.48 34.14
CA VAL A 41 14.67 26.86 34.34
C VAL A 41 13.79 26.92 33.07
N ILE A 42 13.97 27.97 32.26
CA ILE A 42 13.17 28.14 31.02
C ILE A 42 13.68 27.26 29.88
N THR A 43 14.98 26.88 29.91
CA THR A 43 15.60 26.08 28.85
C THR A 43 15.22 24.59 28.83
N ARG A 44 14.73 24.03 29.92
CA ARG A 44 14.39 22.60 29.97
C ARG A 44 13.06 22.29 29.26
N HIS A 45 12.05 23.13 29.38
CA HIS A 45 10.78 22.96 28.66
C HIS A 45 10.87 23.35 27.16
N LEU A 46 11.68 24.37 26.84
CA LEU A 46 11.94 24.74 25.44
C LEU A 46 12.84 23.75 24.71
N ARG A 47 13.77 23.10 25.42
CA ARG A 47 14.67 22.10 24.81
C ARG A 47 13.93 20.80 24.42
N ILE A 48 12.94 20.39 25.20
CA ILE A 48 12.09 19.22 24.87
C ILE A 48 11.23 19.53 23.64
N ASN A 49 10.70 20.75 23.51
CA ASN A 49 9.93 21.16 22.32
C ASN A 49 10.80 21.38 21.08
N LEU A 50 12.05 21.84 21.23
CA LEU A 50 12.96 22.04 20.10
C LEU A 50 13.52 20.72 19.55
N GLU A 51 13.81 19.75 20.41
CA GLU A 51 14.18 18.38 19.93
C GLU A 51 13.01 17.67 19.27
N ALA A 52 11.80 17.82 19.78
CA ALA A 52 10.60 17.30 19.13
C ALA A 52 10.32 17.99 17.79
N LEU A 53 10.49 19.31 17.71
CA LEU A 53 10.37 20.09 16.47
C LEU A 53 11.49 19.77 15.48
N ASN A 54 12.73 19.61 15.92
CA ASN A 54 13.83 19.17 15.05
C ASN A 54 13.60 17.75 14.54
N ASN A 55 13.12 16.84 15.38
CA ASN A 55 12.77 15.49 14.93
C ASN A 55 11.63 15.49 13.90
N ILE A 56 10.62 16.35 14.09
CA ILE A 56 9.54 16.53 13.10
C ILE A 56 10.07 17.19 11.82
N PHE A 57 10.98 18.16 11.94
CA PHE A 57 11.60 18.83 10.79
C PHE A 57 12.55 17.88 10.03
N GLU A 58 13.35 17.07 10.72
CA GLU A 58 14.19 16.03 10.13
C GLU A 58 13.34 14.94 9.45
N ILE A 59 12.21 14.57 10.04
CA ILE A 59 11.25 13.65 9.45
C ILE A 59 10.61 14.24 8.19
N PHE A 60 10.20 15.52 8.24
CA PHE A 60 9.65 16.23 7.07
C PHE A 60 10.72 16.46 5.99
N TYR A 61 11.94 16.75 6.39
CA TYR A 61 13.08 16.95 5.49
C TYR A 61 13.53 15.64 4.86
N ALA A 62 13.61 14.55 5.64
CA ALA A 62 13.89 13.21 5.12
C ALA A 62 12.74 12.73 4.20
N TRP A 63 11.48 13.06 4.52
CA TRP A 63 10.33 12.76 3.68
C TRP A 63 10.33 13.60 2.39
N THR A 64 10.64 14.92 2.46
CA THR A 64 10.77 15.79 1.27
C THR A 64 11.99 15.43 0.42
N ILE A 65 13.12 15.01 1.01
CA ILE A 65 14.27 14.53 0.25
C ILE A 65 13.97 13.14 -0.33
N SER A 66 13.34 12.25 0.43
CA SER A 66 12.93 10.93 -0.05
C SER A 66 11.90 11.04 -1.17
N THR A 67 10.89 11.89 -1.03
CA THR A 67 9.92 12.16 -2.10
C THR A 67 10.52 12.94 -3.26
N LYS A 68 11.38 13.94 -3.02
CA LYS A 68 12.12 14.63 -4.10
C LYS A 68 13.14 13.72 -4.77
N MET A 69 13.87 12.89 -4.06
CA MET A 69 14.76 11.89 -4.67
C MET A 69 13.99 10.80 -5.39
N ILE A 70 12.87 10.33 -4.84
CA ILE A 70 11.96 9.41 -5.52
C ILE A 70 11.37 10.10 -6.76
N VAL A 71 10.87 11.32 -6.64
CA VAL A 71 10.25 12.06 -7.75
C VAL A 71 11.29 12.53 -8.77
N TYR A 72 12.44 13.07 -8.37
CA TYR A 72 13.44 13.61 -9.29
C TYR A 72 14.32 12.56 -9.96
N ASN A 73 14.66 11.47 -9.28
CA ASN A 73 15.38 10.34 -9.86
C ASN A 73 14.44 9.31 -10.53
N TYR A 74 13.15 9.33 -10.26
CA TYR A 74 12.16 8.44 -10.84
C TYR A 74 11.33 9.06 -11.97
N LEU A 75 11.25 10.38 -12.04
CA LEU A 75 10.63 11.09 -13.15
C LEU A 75 11.64 11.25 -14.29
N MET A 76 11.66 10.26 -15.20
CA MET A 76 12.09 10.40 -16.59
C MET A 76 13.46 9.84 -17.03
N PRO A 77 13.57 8.59 -17.25
CA PRO A 77 14.10 8.16 -18.53
C PRO A 77 12.94 8.08 -19.56
N LYS A 78 13.13 8.67 -20.73
CA LYS A 78 12.14 8.74 -21.82
C LYS A 78 11.50 7.38 -22.15
N ASN A 79 12.17 6.28 -21.86
CA ASN A 79 11.71 4.91 -22.10
C ASN A 79 10.71 4.36 -21.06
N GLN A 80 10.45 5.04 -19.93
CA GLN A 80 9.48 4.62 -18.92
C GLN A 80 8.17 5.42 -18.97
N LEU A 81 8.17 6.54 -19.70
CA LEU A 81 7.01 7.42 -19.77
C LEU A 81 5.75 6.69 -20.25
N ALA A 82 5.88 5.81 -21.25
CA ALA A 82 4.76 5.02 -21.76
C ALA A 82 4.16 4.09 -20.69
N THR A 83 5.00 3.42 -19.89
CA THR A 83 4.54 2.57 -18.80
C THR A 83 3.83 3.38 -17.72
N TRP A 84 4.36 4.55 -17.36
CA TRP A 84 3.73 5.47 -16.42
C TRP A 84 2.36 5.93 -16.89
N ILE A 85 2.29 6.38 -18.14
CA ILE A 85 1.03 6.85 -18.73
C ILE A 85 0.00 5.72 -18.76
N ALA A 86 0.41 4.51 -19.16
CA ALA A 86 -0.48 3.37 -19.20
C ALA A 86 -1.03 3.01 -17.82
N MET A 87 -0.17 2.98 -16.77
CA MET A 87 -0.59 2.70 -15.41
C MET A 87 -1.54 3.78 -14.85
N LEU A 88 -1.17 5.06 -15.05
CA LEU A 88 -2.02 6.17 -14.63
C LEU A 88 -3.36 6.16 -15.38
N ALA A 89 -3.36 5.86 -16.67
CA ALA A 89 -4.58 5.75 -17.45
C ALA A 89 -5.52 4.66 -16.92
N VAL A 90 -4.97 3.49 -16.57
CA VAL A 90 -5.76 2.39 -15.95
C VAL A 90 -6.33 2.82 -14.60
N ILE A 91 -5.52 3.45 -13.74
CA ILE A 91 -5.97 3.93 -12.43
C ILE A 91 -7.08 4.98 -12.58
N VAL A 92 -6.85 5.98 -13.43
CA VAL A 92 -7.83 7.05 -13.67
C VAL A 92 -9.13 6.48 -14.27
N ALA A 93 -9.04 5.59 -15.26
CA ALA A 93 -10.20 4.94 -15.87
C ALA A 93 -10.97 4.11 -14.85
N ALA A 94 -10.28 3.35 -13.97
CA ALA A 94 -10.91 2.56 -12.93
C ALA A 94 -11.62 3.45 -11.90
N TRP A 95 -11.00 4.50 -11.43
CA TRP A 95 -11.64 5.45 -10.51
C TRP A 95 -12.79 6.21 -11.17
N PHE A 96 -12.64 6.61 -12.43
CA PHE A 96 -13.73 7.25 -13.18
C PHE A 96 -14.95 6.33 -13.30
N TYR A 97 -14.73 5.05 -13.60
CA TYR A 97 -15.80 4.05 -13.62
C TYR A 97 -16.50 3.92 -12.25
N LEU A 98 -15.74 3.89 -11.15
CA LEU A 98 -16.30 3.82 -9.79
C LEU A 98 -17.10 5.08 -9.42
N PHE A 99 -16.60 6.26 -9.80
CA PHE A 99 -17.35 7.52 -9.63
C PHE A 99 -18.63 7.52 -10.44
N TYR A 100 -18.59 7.04 -11.68
CA TYR A 100 -19.76 6.93 -12.55
C TYR A 100 -20.80 5.97 -11.96
N GLN A 101 -20.38 4.82 -11.46
CA GLN A 101 -21.26 3.86 -10.79
C GLN A 101 -21.91 4.47 -9.52
N ASN A 102 -21.11 5.13 -8.69
CA ASN A 102 -21.63 5.80 -7.50
C ASN A 102 -22.61 6.93 -7.85
N TRP A 103 -22.31 7.69 -8.90
CA TRP A 103 -23.24 8.72 -9.39
C TRP A 103 -24.55 8.11 -9.88
N GLN A 104 -24.52 7.02 -10.61
CA GLN A 104 -25.74 6.31 -11.01
C GLN A 104 -26.57 5.90 -9.80
N MET A 105 -25.93 5.32 -8.77
CA MET A 105 -26.64 4.88 -7.54
C MET A 105 -27.28 6.02 -6.75
N THR A 106 -26.74 7.23 -6.84
CA THR A 106 -27.27 8.39 -6.11
C THR A 106 -28.29 9.21 -6.90
N SER A 107 -28.24 9.16 -8.24
CA SER A 107 -29.01 10.06 -9.12
C SER A 107 -30.14 9.39 -9.89
N LEU A 108 -30.08 8.07 -10.10
CA LEU A 108 -31.08 7.33 -10.86
C LEU A 108 -32.07 6.60 -9.94
N PRO A 109 -33.36 6.46 -10.35
CA PRO A 109 -34.31 5.64 -9.63
C PRO A 109 -33.90 4.14 -9.68
N MET A 110 -34.22 3.39 -8.64
CA MET A 110 -33.89 1.96 -8.54
C MET A 110 -34.38 1.11 -9.72
N SER A 111 -35.46 1.54 -10.37
CA SER A 111 -36.03 0.83 -11.53
C SER A 111 -35.17 0.87 -12.80
N GLU A 112 -34.26 1.82 -12.90
CA GLU A 112 -33.39 2.01 -14.08
C GLU A 112 -31.98 1.48 -13.87
N MET A 113 -31.64 1.03 -12.65
CA MET A 113 -30.33 0.51 -12.30
C MET A 113 -30.31 -1.02 -12.31
N TRP A 114 -29.23 -1.57 -12.84
CA TRP A 114 -28.96 -2.99 -12.65
C TRP A 114 -28.49 -3.24 -11.20
N MET A 115 -29.14 -4.18 -10.53
CA MET A 115 -28.77 -4.66 -9.20
C MET A 115 -28.67 -6.18 -9.21
N PRO A 116 -27.72 -6.75 -8.43
CA PRO A 116 -27.68 -8.20 -8.29
C PRO A 116 -28.96 -8.70 -7.60
N PRO A 117 -29.50 -9.85 -8.04
CA PRO A 117 -30.67 -10.45 -7.40
C PRO A 117 -30.40 -10.74 -5.92
N SER A 118 -31.40 -10.50 -5.06
CA SER A 118 -31.31 -10.81 -3.64
C SER A 118 -31.32 -12.33 -3.37
N GLU A 119 -31.96 -13.12 -4.24
CA GLU A 119 -32.05 -14.55 -4.12
C GLU A 119 -30.95 -15.26 -4.91
N THR A 120 -30.28 -16.22 -4.28
CA THR A 120 -29.14 -16.94 -4.90
C THR A 120 -29.52 -17.73 -6.15
N PHE A 121 -30.74 -18.28 -6.22
CA PHE A 121 -31.23 -19.04 -7.37
C PHE A 121 -31.64 -18.16 -8.56
N ALA A 122 -31.85 -16.86 -8.34
CA ALA A 122 -32.18 -15.92 -9.40
C ALA A 122 -30.94 -15.41 -10.17
N TRP A 123 -29.73 -15.69 -9.67
CA TRP A 123 -28.48 -15.24 -10.31
C TRP A 123 -28.24 -15.97 -11.63
N LYS A 124 -28.07 -15.20 -12.67
CA LYS A 124 -27.68 -15.65 -14.01
C LYS A 124 -26.17 -15.47 -14.20
N TRP A 125 -25.60 -16.13 -15.17
CA TRP A 125 -24.17 -16.00 -15.51
C TRP A 125 -23.74 -14.56 -15.78
N ILE A 126 -24.66 -13.73 -16.32
CA ILE A 126 -24.40 -12.32 -16.54
C ILE A 126 -24.23 -11.54 -15.25
N ASP A 127 -24.98 -11.88 -14.20
CA ASP A 127 -24.91 -11.22 -12.90
C ASP A 127 -23.57 -11.54 -12.23
N PHE A 128 -23.10 -12.78 -12.29
CA PHE A 128 -21.75 -13.14 -11.87
C PHE A 128 -20.69 -12.37 -12.64
N GLY A 129 -20.84 -12.21 -13.96
CA GLY A 129 -19.91 -11.44 -14.80
C GLY A 129 -19.86 -9.98 -14.42
N LEU A 130 -21.00 -9.36 -14.16
CA LEU A 130 -21.09 -7.93 -13.81
C LEU A 130 -20.51 -7.67 -12.39
N VAL A 131 -20.85 -8.51 -11.42
CA VAL A 131 -20.29 -8.41 -10.06
C VAL A 131 -18.78 -8.69 -10.07
N TYR A 132 -18.34 -9.68 -10.84
CA TYR A 132 -16.92 -9.94 -11.00
C TYR A 132 -16.17 -8.73 -11.61
N LEU A 133 -16.72 -8.13 -12.66
CA LEU A 133 -16.13 -6.96 -13.30
C LEU A 133 -16.05 -5.78 -12.32
N MET A 134 -17.10 -5.58 -11.53
CA MET A 134 -17.11 -4.56 -10.47
C MET A 134 -15.96 -4.78 -9.49
N TRP A 135 -15.82 -6.00 -8.93
CA TRP A 135 -14.72 -6.33 -8.02
C TRP A 135 -13.35 -6.20 -8.68
N ALA A 136 -13.21 -6.65 -9.92
CA ALA A 136 -11.96 -6.55 -10.68
C ALA A 136 -11.50 -5.09 -10.85
N VAL A 137 -12.41 -4.20 -11.21
CA VAL A 137 -12.13 -2.77 -11.35
C VAL A 137 -11.83 -2.12 -10.00
N MET A 138 -12.60 -2.47 -8.95
CA MET A 138 -12.34 -2.00 -7.58
C MET A 138 -10.93 -2.40 -7.11
N MET A 139 -10.57 -3.67 -7.26
CA MET A 139 -9.24 -4.15 -6.87
C MET A 139 -8.13 -3.46 -7.68
N ALA A 140 -8.31 -3.26 -8.98
CA ALA A 140 -7.36 -2.52 -9.79
C ALA A 140 -7.23 -1.06 -9.33
N ALA A 141 -8.34 -0.35 -9.10
CA ALA A 141 -8.36 1.03 -8.64
C ALA A 141 -7.64 1.23 -7.30
N MET A 142 -7.87 0.32 -6.35
CA MET A 142 -7.34 0.42 -4.99
C MET A 142 -5.89 -0.05 -4.89
N MET A 143 -5.49 -1.07 -5.65
CA MET A 143 -4.22 -1.76 -5.44
C MET A 143 -3.12 -1.33 -6.40
N LEU A 144 -3.43 -0.88 -7.63
CA LEU A 144 -2.41 -0.37 -8.55
C LEU A 144 -1.62 0.81 -8.00
N PRO A 145 -2.22 1.82 -7.34
CA PRO A 145 -1.45 2.93 -6.77
C PRO A 145 -0.37 2.45 -5.79
N SER A 146 -0.67 1.42 -5.01
CA SER A 146 0.26 0.86 -4.03
C SER A 146 1.38 -0.01 -4.66
N ALA A 147 1.21 -0.47 -5.89
CA ALA A 147 2.20 -1.25 -6.63
C ALA A 147 3.19 -0.38 -7.44
N ILE A 148 2.85 0.89 -7.68
CA ILE A 148 3.67 1.82 -8.48
C ILE A 148 5.14 1.82 -8.05
N PRO A 149 5.50 2.01 -6.77
CA PRO A 149 6.91 2.07 -6.36
C PRO A 149 7.68 0.80 -6.75
N MET A 150 7.05 -0.37 -6.60
CA MET A 150 7.66 -1.65 -6.94
C MET A 150 7.88 -1.79 -8.45
N ILE A 151 6.87 -1.47 -9.25
CA ILE A 151 6.94 -1.57 -10.72
C ILE A 151 8.02 -0.64 -11.26
N LEU A 152 8.20 0.53 -10.66
CA LEU A 152 9.24 1.48 -11.07
C LEU A 152 10.64 1.00 -10.76
N VAL A 153 10.86 0.47 -9.55
CA VAL A 153 12.16 -0.10 -9.18
C VAL A 153 12.47 -1.28 -10.09
N TYR A 154 11.48 -2.15 -10.36
CA TYR A 154 11.62 -3.25 -11.30
C TYR A 154 12.01 -2.76 -12.72
N ALA A 155 11.29 -1.76 -13.25
CA ALA A 155 11.58 -1.17 -14.55
C ALA A 155 13.01 -0.60 -14.63
N ARG A 156 13.49 0.02 -13.54
CA ARG A 156 14.83 0.59 -13.46
C ARG A 156 15.93 -0.48 -13.49
N ILE A 157 15.73 -1.58 -12.78
CA ILE A 157 16.69 -2.69 -12.79
C ILE A 157 16.69 -3.37 -14.16
N CYS A 158 15.52 -3.57 -14.78
CA CYS A 158 15.43 -4.11 -16.14
C CYS A 158 16.22 -3.28 -17.15
N GLN A 159 16.26 -1.94 -17.01
CA GLN A 159 17.04 -1.07 -17.90
C GLN A 159 18.55 -1.34 -17.87
N GLN A 160 19.04 -1.83 -16.75
CA GLN A 160 20.47 -2.14 -16.62
C GLN A 160 20.84 -3.47 -17.31
N HIS A 161 19.85 -4.34 -17.50
CA HIS A 161 20.06 -5.69 -18.04
C HIS A 161 19.60 -5.87 -19.49
N THR A 162 18.64 -5.05 -19.97
CA THR A 162 18.09 -5.21 -21.33
C THR A 162 17.72 -3.89 -21.98
N GLN A 163 17.84 -3.83 -23.33
CA GLN A 163 17.43 -2.65 -24.11
C GLN A 163 15.91 -2.53 -24.29
N THR A 164 15.18 -3.66 -24.23
CA THR A 164 13.72 -3.72 -24.42
C THR A 164 13.02 -3.97 -23.09
N ILE A 165 12.57 -2.92 -22.44
CA ILE A 165 12.04 -2.94 -21.06
C ILE A 165 10.54 -3.22 -21.02
N HIS A 166 9.80 -2.65 -22.01
CA HIS A 166 8.34 -2.64 -22.01
C HIS A 166 7.67 -4.01 -21.82
N PRO A 167 8.07 -5.08 -22.53
CA PRO A 167 7.41 -6.38 -22.38
C PRO A 167 7.58 -6.99 -21.00
N PHE A 168 8.74 -6.81 -20.38
CA PHE A 168 9.01 -7.38 -19.05
C PHE A 168 8.25 -6.67 -17.95
N VAL A 169 8.19 -5.33 -17.98
CA VAL A 169 7.45 -4.52 -17.02
C VAL A 169 5.95 -4.73 -17.18
N SER A 170 5.46 -4.80 -18.41
CA SER A 170 4.04 -5.12 -18.68
C SER A 170 3.68 -6.50 -18.15
N LEU A 171 4.54 -7.50 -18.37
CA LEU A 171 4.30 -8.87 -17.92
C LEU A 171 4.31 -8.98 -16.39
N PHE A 172 5.22 -8.26 -15.72
CA PHE A 172 5.24 -8.15 -14.26
C PHE A 172 3.94 -7.53 -13.73
N SER A 173 3.52 -6.41 -14.33
CA SER A 173 2.29 -5.68 -13.93
C SER A 173 1.03 -6.50 -14.19
N LEU A 174 0.96 -7.21 -15.33
CA LEU A 174 -0.15 -8.11 -15.65
C LEU A 174 -0.22 -9.29 -14.66
N ALA A 175 0.92 -9.88 -14.31
CA ALA A 175 0.98 -10.96 -13.34
C ALA A 175 0.53 -10.49 -11.95
N TYR A 176 0.91 -9.28 -11.54
CA TYR A 176 0.41 -8.65 -10.32
C TYR A 176 -1.11 -8.47 -10.35
N LEU A 177 -1.66 -7.93 -11.43
CA LEU A 177 -3.10 -7.75 -11.60
C LEU A 177 -3.85 -9.08 -11.64
N LEU A 178 -3.25 -10.11 -12.23
CA LEU A 178 -3.86 -11.46 -12.29
C LEU A 178 -4.17 -12.01 -10.90
N VAL A 179 -3.31 -11.78 -9.91
CA VAL A 179 -3.56 -12.19 -8.52
C VAL A 179 -4.83 -11.52 -7.99
N TRP A 180 -5.01 -10.22 -8.25
CA TRP A 180 -6.20 -9.48 -7.83
C TRP A 180 -7.46 -9.89 -8.59
N LEU A 181 -7.34 -10.21 -9.87
CA LEU A 181 -8.43 -10.76 -10.68
C LEU A 181 -8.89 -12.13 -10.14
N VAL A 182 -7.96 -13.00 -9.77
CA VAL A 182 -8.28 -14.28 -9.14
C VAL A 182 -8.94 -14.07 -7.77
N PHE A 183 -8.45 -13.13 -6.97
CA PHE A 183 -9.07 -12.78 -5.69
C PHE A 183 -10.48 -12.20 -5.87
N SER A 184 -10.72 -11.43 -6.94
CA SER A 184 -12.05 -10.90 -7.28
C SER A 184 -13.08 -12.02 -7.55
N ILE A 185 -12.65 -13.18 -8.06
CA ILE A 185 -13.54 -14.35 -8.18
C ILE A 185 -13.99 -14.81 -6.80
N ALA A 186 -13.07 -14.93 -5.85
CA ALA A 186 -13.41 -15.32 -4.48
C ALA A 186 -14.36 -14.31 -3.82
N LEU A 187 -14.16 -13.01 -4.02
CA LEU A 187 -15.05 -11.95 -3.52
C LEU A 187 -16.43 -12.01 -4.17
N THR A 188 -16.51 -12.29 -5.46
CA THR A 188 -17.79 -12.46 -6.18
C THR A 188 -18.58 -13.63 -5.62
N VAL A 189 -17.93 -14.77 -5.40
CA VAL A 189 -18.57 -15.96 -4.80
C VAL A 189 -19.03 -15.66 -3.36
N LEU A 190 -18.21 -14.98 -2.59
CA LEU A 190 -18.56 -14.57 -1.23
C LEU A 190 -19.76 -13.62 -1.22
N GLN A 191 -19.78 -12.64 -2.11
CA GLN A 191 -20.90 -11.71 -2.25
C GLN A 191 -22.19 -12.42 -2.62
N TRP A 192 -22.13 -13.37 -3.56
CA TRP A 192 -23.28 -14.22 -3.92
C TRP A 192 -23.83 -14.97 -2.71
N GLN A 193 -22.97 -15.59 -1.88
CA GLN A 193 -23.39 -16.26 -0.65
C GLN A 193 -24.01 -15.30 0.37
N MET A 194 -23.41 -14.09 0.52
CA MET A 194 -23.92 -13.08 1.45
C MET A 194 -25.30 -12.54 1.05
N HIS A 195 -25.60 -12.44 -0.25
CA HIS A 195 -26.95 -12.13 -0.73
C HIS A 195 -27.93 -13.23 -0.36
N GLY A 196 -27.55 -14.50 -0.54
CA GLY A 196 -28.41 -15.65 -0.17
C GLY A 196 -28.67 -15.79 1.32
N LEU A 197 -27.80 -15.27 2.16
CA LEU A 197 -27.96 -15.20 3.61
C LEU A 197 -28.64 -13.91 4.09
N HIS A 198 -29.07 -13.05 3.16
CA HIS A 198 -29.69 -11.75 3.42
C HIS A 198 -28.83 -10.79 4.27
N PHE A 199 -27.50 -10.93 4.23
CA PHE A 199 -26.58 -10.01 4.90
C PHE A 199 -26.35 -8.72 4.09
N LEU A 200 -26.56 -8.77 2.77
CA LEU A 200 -26.44 -7.62 1.87
C LEU A 200 -27.80 -7.27 1.27
N SER A 201 -28.05 -5.96 1.18
CA SER A 201 -29.18 -5.41 0.45
C SER A 201 -28.98 -5.55 -1.07
N PRO A 202 -30.04 -5.41 -1.90
CA PRO A 202 -29.86 -5.27 -3.35
C PRO A 202 -28.92 -4.13 -3.74
N MET A 203 -28.83 -3.06 -2.94
CA MET A 203 -27.88 -1.96 -3.11
C MET A 203 -26.46 -2.29 -2.63
N MET A 204 -26.20 -3.54 -2.23
CA MET A 204 -24.91 -4.01 -1.71
C MET A 204 -24.47 -3.35 -0.38
N ASP A 205 -25.42 -2.76 0.35
CA ASP A 205 -25.18 -2.26 1.69
C ASP A 205 -25.35 -3.37 2.72
N ASN A 206 -24.58 -3.30 3.78
CA ASN A 206 -24.68 -4.24 4.88
C ASN A 206 -26.00 -4.04 5.65
N GLN A 207 -26.72 -5.12 5.89
CA GLN A 207 -27.97 -5.13 6.67
C GLN A 207 -27.82 -5.76 8.06
N ASN A 208 -26.62 -6.24 8.40
CA ASN A 208 -26.38 -6.96 9.65
C ASN A 208 -25.18 -6.37 10.40
N GLU A 209 -25.46 -5.61 11.44
CA GLU A 209 -24.42 -4.94 12.26
C GLU A 209 -23.48 -5.96 12.93
N THR A 210 -24.02 -7.11 13.35
CA THR A 210 -23.21 -8.19 13.94
C THR A 210 -22.19 -8.74 12.95
N MET A 211 -22.59 -8.94 11.69
CA MET A 211 -21.67 -9.37 10.63
C MET A 211 -20.58 -8.29 10.38
N ALA A 212 -20.98 -7.02 10.31
CA ALA A 212 -20.03 -5.93 10.17
C ALA A 212 -19.04 -5.91 11.33
N ALA A 213 -19.52 -6.03 12.56
CA ALA A 213 -18.67 -6.08 13.75
C ALA A 213 -17.65 -7.22 13.70
N ILE A 214 -18.09 -8.42 13.30
CA ILE A 214 -17.21 -9.59 13.16
C ILE A 214 -16.12 -9.31 12.12
N ILE A 215 -16.48 -8.75 10.97
CA ILE A 215 -15.50 -8.42 9.91
C ILE A 215 -14.47 -7.41 10.43
N PHE A 216 -14.89 -6.33 11.11
CA PHE A 216 -13.98 -5.35 11.69
C PHE A 216 -13.07 -5.95 12.76
N ILE A 217 -13.61 -6.81 13.63
CA ILE A 217 -12.82 -7.49 14.68
C ILE A 217 -11.79 -8.42 14.04
N LEU A 218 -12.17 -9.24 13.06
CA LEU A 218 -11.25 -10.14 12.37
C LEU A 218 -10.18 -9.37 11.61
N ALA A 219 -10.56 -8.30 10.91
CA ALA A 219 -9.61 -7.43 10.23
C ALA A 219 -8.65 -6.75 11.23
N GLY A 220 -9.16 -6.32 12.39
CA GLY A 220 -8.36 -5.75 13.46
C GLY A 220 -7.37 -6.76 14.06
N ILE A 221 -7.81 -7.98 14.38
CA ILE A 221 -6.95 -9.06 14.87
C ILE A 221 -5.84 -9.37 13.85
N TYR A 222 -6.19 -9.44 12.56
CA TYR A 222 -5.23 -9.69 11.50
C TYR A 222 -4.09 -8.66 11.47
N GLN A 223 -4.36 -7.40 11.81
CA GLN A 223 -3.34 -6.34 11.88
C GLN A 223 -2.20 -6.63 12.87
N PHE A 224 -2.48 -7.41 13.92
CA PHE A 224 -1.49 -7.78 14.93
C PHE A 224 -0.72 -9.06 14.60
N THR A 225 -1.13 -9.79 13.57
CA THR A 225 -0.52 -11.08 13.24
C THR A 225 0.91 -10.92 12.71
N PRO A 226 1.83 -11.84 13.08
CA PRO A 226 3.17 -11.87 12.52
C PRO A 226 3.14 -12.17 11.01
N LEU A 227 2.10 -12.88 10.55
CA LEU A 227 1.89 -13.21 9.14
C LEU A 227 1.72 -11.95 8.29
N LYS A 228 0.86 -11.01 8.71
CA LYS A 228 0.72 -9.72 8.03
C LYS A 228 2.04 -8.97 7.98
N ASN A 229 2.77 -8.91 9.09
CA ASN A 229 4.07 -8.22 9.14
C ASN A 229 5.08 -8.82 8.16
N SER A 230 5.15 -10.14 8.04
CA SER A 230 6.03 -10.82 7.10
C SER A 230 5.71 -10.45 5.65
N PHE A 231 4.44 -10.48 5.25
CA PHE A 231 4.02 -10.07 3.92
C PHE A 231 4.28 -8.58 3.65
N LEU A 232 4.01 -7.74 4.64
CA LEU A 232 4.13 -6.30 4.51
C LEU A 232 5.60 -5.86 4.36
N GLN A 233 6.54 -6.50 5.05
CA GLN A 233 7.98 -6.23 4.90
C GLN A 233 8.45 -6.42 3.46
N ASN A 234 8.01 -7.48 2.78
CA ASN A 234 8.34 -7.73 1.38
C ASN A 234 7.70 -6.70 0.44
N CYS A 235 6.49 -6.24 0.73
CA CYS A 235 5.83 -5.20 -0.06
C CYS A 235 6.49 -3.82 0.08
N ARG A 236 7.10 -3.53 1.23
CA ARG A 236 7.75 -2.25 1.56
C ARG A 236 9.17 -2.12 1.08
N SER A 237 9.84 -3.24 0.82
CA SER A 237 11.25 -3.27 0.40
C SER A 237 11.37 -3.78 -1.05
N PRO A 238 11.04 -2.92 -2.05
CA PRO A 238 11.12 -3.33 -3.46
C PRO A 238 12.51 -3.82 -3.86
N MET A 239 13.56 -3.13 -3.39
CA MET A 239 14.94 -3.51 -3.66
C MET A 239 15.29 -4.84 -2.99
N GLY A 240 14.89 -5.04 -1.73
CA GLY A 240 15.12 -6.30 -1.01
C GLY A 240 14.44 -7.47 -1.72
N PHE A 241 13.17 -7.31 -2.12
CA PHE A 241 12.45 -8.32 -2.88
C PHE A 241 13.15 -8.67 -4.20
N LEU A 242 13.56 -7.65 -4.98
CA LEU A 242 14.19 -7.87 -6.27
C LEU A 242 15.58 -8.49 -6.15
N LEU A 243 16.36 -8.14 -5.12
CA LEU A 243 17.68 -8.74 -4.90
C LEU A 243 17.59 -10.23 -4.51
N THR A 244 16.52 -10.63 -3.82
CA THR A 244 16.35 -12.03 -3.36
C THR A 244 15.64 -12.90 -4.38
N GLU A 245 14.74 -12.33 -5.20
CA GLU A 245 13.82 -13.06 -6.05
C GLU A 245 14.06 -12.81 -7.55
N TRP A 246 15.18 -12.17 -7.91
CA TRP A 246 15.47 -11.86 -9.30
C TRP A 246 15.49 -13.10 -10.18
N ARG A 247 14.77 -13.03 -11.28
CA ARG A 247 14.71 -14.05 -12.30
C ARG A 247 14.71 -13.41 -13.68
N ASP A 248 15.60 -13.88 -14.55
CA ASP A 248 15.73 -13.33 -15.89
C ASP A 248 14.62 -13.80 -16.84
N GLY A 249 14.37 -12.98 -17.87
CA GLY A 249 13.48 -13.30 -18.96
C GLY A 249 11.99 -13.14 -18.65
N ALA A 250 11.14 -13.42 -19.65
CA ALA A 250 9.70 -13.23 -19.56
C ALA A 250 9.02 -14.09 -18.48
N ARG A 251 9.44 -15.35 -18.35
CA ARG A 251 8.94 -16.24 -17.29
C ARG A 251 9.31 -15.72 -15.90
N GLY A 252 10.56 -15.23 -15.75
CA GLY A 252 11.03 -14.62 -14.50
C GLY A 252 10.21 -13.40 -14.11
N SER A 253 9.96 -12.48 -15.06
CA SER A 253 9.13 -11.29 -14.87
C SER A 253 7.72 -11.66 -14.40
N PHE A 254 7.10 -12.64 -15.05
CA PHE A 254 5.77 -13.10 -14.68
C PHE A 254 5.73 -13.72 -13.28
N GLN A 255 6.69 -14.59 -12.96
CA GLN A 255 6.77 -15.23 -11.64
C GLN A 255 7.02 -14.22 -10.52
N MET A 256 7.90 -13.24 -10.76
CA MET A 256 8.14 -12.13 -9.79
C MET A 256 6.88 -11.29 -9.59
N GLY A 257 6.14 -10.97 -10.65
CA GLY A 257 4.86 -10.27 -10.58
C GLY A 257 3.81 -11.04 -9.78
N LEU A 258 3.65 -12.36 -10.03
CA LEU A 258 2.76 -13.22 -9.24
C LEU A 258 3.14 -13.27 -7.77
N LYS A 259 4.44 -13.44 -7.48
CA LYS A 259 4.93 -13.50 -6.10
C LYS A 259 4.69 -12.20 -5.36
N HIS A 260 4.99 -11.05 -6.01
CA HIS A 260 4.71 -9.74 -5.44
C HIS A 260 3.20 -9.52 -5.22
N GLY A 261 2.36 -9.88 -6.18
CA GLY A 261 0.90 -9.83 -6.07
C GLY A 261 0.38 -10.67 -4.90
N SER A 262 0.89 -11.90 -4.73
CA SER A 262 0.49 -12.78 -3.62
C SER A 262 0.91 -12.22 -2.26
N MET A 263 2.09 -11.63 -2.16
CA MET A 263 2.53 -10.95 -0.92
C MET A 263 1.67 -9.71 -0.63
N CYS A 264 1.33 -8.94 -1.68
CA CYS A 264 0.44 -7.79 -1.58
C CYS A 264 -0.96 -8.22 -1.13
N LEU A 265 -1.52 -9.27 -1.70
CA LEU A 265 -2.79 -9.86 -1.25
C LEU A 265 -2.68 -10.29 0.21
N GLY A 266 -1.64 -11.05 0.57
CA GLY A 266 -1.41 -11.48 1.95
C GLY A 266 -1.37 -10.34 2.95
N CYS A 267 -0.81 -9.17 2.63
CA CYS A 267 -0.74 -8.06 3.58
C CYS A 267 -2.04 -7.27 3.74
N CYS A 268 -2.96 -7.26 2.77
CA CYS A 268 -4.13 -6.36 2.79
C CYS A 268 -5.50 -7.01 2.49
N TRP A 269 -5.59 -8.35 2.30
CA TRP A 269 -6.87 -9.02 2.02
C TRP A 269 -7.94 -8.74 3.09
N ALA A 270 -7.55 -8.71 4.37
CA ALA A 270 -8.48 -8.46 5.47
C ALA A 270 -9.07 -7.03 5.43
N GLN A 271 -8.30 -6.05 4.95
CA GLN A 271 -8.78 -4.68 4.74
C GLN A 271 -9.79 -4.63 3.58
N MET A 272 -9.62 -5.46 2.54
CA MET A 272 -10.60 -5.56 1.46
C MET A 272 -11.92 -6.16 1.93
N MET A 273 -11.89 -7.07 2.91
CA MET A 273 -13.11 -7.65 3.50
C MET A 273 -13.98 -6.60 4.21
N ILE A 274 -13.39 -5.48 4.69
CA ILE A 274 -14.15 -4.40 5.34
C ILE A 274 -15.18 -3.79 4.40
N MET A 275 -14.97 -3.86 3.09
CA MET A 275 -15.96 -3.39 2.11
C MET A 275 -17.33 -4.05 2.28
N PHE A 276 -17.38 -5.32 2.70
CA PHE A 276 -18.65 -6.01 3.02
C PHE A 276 -19.32 -5.48 4.30
N ALA A 277 -18.54 -4.91 5.22
CA ALA A 277 -19.08 -4.34 6.45
C ALA A 277 -19.63 -2.93 6.29
N VAL A 278 -19.01 -2.12 5.42
CA VAL A 278 -19.35 -0.69 5.23
C VAL A 278 -20.29 -0.46 4.04
N GLY A 279 -20.46 -1.48 3.21
CA GLY A 279 -21.14 -1.39 1.92
C GLY A 279 -20.15 -1.49 0.75
N VAL A 280 -20.41 -2.45 -0.14
CA VAL A 280 -19.47 -2.82 -1.21
C VAL A 280 -19.23 -1.66 -2.17
N MET A 281 -20.24 -0.82 -2.41
CA MET A 281 -20.17 0.32 -3.33
C MET A 281 -19.93 1.67 -2.63
N ASN A 282 -19.52 1.65 -1.35
CA ASN A 282 -19.22 2.88 -0.62
C ASN A 282 -17.88 3.48 -1.11
N LEU A 283 -17.99 4.51 -1.96
CA LEU A 283 -16.82 5.18 -2.57
C LEU A 283 -15.88 5.82 -1.53
N LEU A 284 -16.44 6.39 -0.46
CA LEU A 284 -15.63 6.98 0.62
C LEU A 284 -14.81 5.91 1.33
N ALA A 285 -15.42 4.78 1.66
CA ALA A 285 -14.72 3.66 2.29
C ALA A 285 -13.62 3.11 1.39
N MET A 286 -13.89 2.95 0.07
CA MET A 286 -12.88 2.55 -0.91
C MET A 286 -11.69 3.50 -0.92
N ALA A 287 -11.94 4.82 -0.96
CA ALA A 287 -10.90 5.83 -0.95
C ALA A 287 -10.08 5.80 0.34
N LEU A 288 -10.75 5.70 1.50
CA LEU A 288 -10.09 5.63 2.81
C LEU A 288 -9.22 4.37 2.93
N ILE A 289 -9.72 3.20 2.53
CA ILE A 289 -8.94 1.94 2.55
C ILE A 289 -7.76 2.04 1.58
N THR A 290 -7.95 2.63 0.39
CA THR A 290 -6.87 2.84 -0.57
C THR A 290 -5.75 3.70 0.03
N VAL A 291 -6.11 4.83 0.62
CA VAL A 291 -5.15 5.74 1.29
C VAL A 291 -4.47 5.03 2.45
N LEU A 292 -5.22 4.30 3.27
CA LEU A 292 -4.68 3.55 4.41
C LEU A 292 -3.66 2.49 3.96
N VAL A 293 -3.98 1.70 2.94
CA VAL A 293 -3.05 0.70 2.38
C VAL A 293 -1.81 1.38 1.78
N LEU A 294 -2.00 2.50 1.09
CA LEU A 294 -0.90 3.27 0.51
C LEU A 294 0.05 3.81 1.58
N ILE A 295 -0.50 4.43 2.63
CA ILE A 295 0.25 4.92 3.78
C ILE A 295 1.01 3.77 4.44
N GLU A 296 0.33 2.65 4.69
CA GLU A 296 0.91 1.48 5.34
C GLU A 296 2.11 0.91 4.55
N LYS A 297 2.12 1.02 3.22
CA LYS A 297 3.20 0.54 2.36
C LYS A 297 4.32 1.56 2.12
N VAL A 298 3.99 2.84 2.04
CA VAL A 298 4.95 3.90 1.64
C VAL A 298 5.70 4.50 2.82
N LEU A 299 5.05 4.62 4.00
CA LEU A 299 5.69 5.24 5.16
C LEU A 299 6.77 4.33 5.77
N PRO A 300 8.05 4.77 5.81
CA PRO A 300 9.16 3.97 6.34
C PRO A 300 9.28 4.01 7.87
N ILE A 301 8.64 4.99 8.52
CA ILE A 301 8.89 5.34 9.93
C ILE A 301 7.81 4.74 10.84
N HIS A 302 8.22 4.05 11.91
CA HIS A 302 7.33 3.51 12.96
C HIS A 302 6.25 2.53 12.46
N GLN A 303 6.58 1.73 11.48
CA GLN A 303 5.69 0.87 10.68
C GLN A 303 4.84 -0.09 11.52
N GLN A 304 5.42 -0.68 12.55
CA GLN A 304 4.69 -1.61 13.43
C GLN A 304 3.63 -0.87 14.27
N TYR A 305 3.92 0.37 14.66
CA TYR A 305 2.97 1.18 15.41
C TYR A 305 1.77 1.59 14.55
N PHE A 306 2.00 2.01 13.30
CA PHE A 306 0.90 2.40 12.40
C PHE A 306 -0.06 1.24 12.13
N SER A 307 0.45 0.05 11.75
CA SER A 307 -0.38 -1.14 11.54
C SER A 307 -1.14 -1.53 12.81
N LYS A 308 -0.49 -1.46 13.99
CA LYS A 308 -1.14 -1.72 15.28
C LYS A 308 -2.22 -0.68 15.60
N THR A 309 -1.96 0.61 15.33
CA THR A 309 -2.97 1.68 15.54
C THR A 309 -4.20 1.43 14.68
N VAL A 310 -4.00 1.09 13.40
CA VAL A 310 -5.11 0.69 12.51
C VAL A 310 -5.86 -0.53 13.06
N GLY A 311 -5.13 -1.52 13.59
CA GLY A 311 -5.72 -2.68 14.24
C GLY A 311 -6.59 -2.31 15.45
N VAL A 312 -6.10 -1.41 16.32
CA VAL A 312 -6.87 -0.90 17.47
C VAL A 312 -8.13 -0.17 17.01
N LEU A 313 -8.03 0.67 15.96
CA LEU A 313 -9.19 1.38 15.42
C LEU A 313 -10.25 0.41 14.87
N PHE A 314 -9.83 -0.64 14.15
CA PHE A 314 -10.77 -1.63 13.64
C PHE A 314 -11.42 -2.45 14.76
N LEU A 315 -10.64 -2.85 15.77
CA LEU A 315 -11.18 -3.54 16.94
C LEU A 315 -12.16 -2.66 17.71
N GLY A 316 -11.79 -1.39 17.96
CA GLY A 316 -12.66 -0.43 18.64
C GLY A 316 -13.96 -0.20 17.90
N TRP A 317 -13.89 -0.02 16.56
CA TRP A 317 -15.09 0.12 15.73
C TRP A 317 -15.95 -1.15 15.73
N GLY A 318 -15.35 -2.33 15.61
CA GLY A 318 -16.06 -3.60 15.65
C GLY A 318 -16.74 -3.85 16.99
N VAL A 319 -16.08 -3.55 18.11
CA VAL A 319 -16.68 -3.65 19.45
C VAL A 319 -17.82 -2.64 19.61
N TRP A 320 -17.65 -1.41 19.13
CA TRP A 320 -18.68 -0.39 19.18
C TRP A 320 -19.96 -0.81 18.41
N LEU A 321 -19.82 -1.42 17.23
CA LEU A 321 -20.95 -1.95 16.46
C LEU A 321 -21.70 -3.10 17.17
N LEU A 322 -21.06 -3.82 18.09
CA LEU A 322 -21.74 -4.84 18.89
C LEU A 322 -22.60 -4.27 20.02
N TRP A 323 -22.40 -3.01 20.38
CA TRP A 323 -23.13 -2.30 21.44
C TRP A 323 -24.29 -1.47 20.92
N LEU A 324 -24.39 -1.27 19.61
CA LEU A 324 -25.51 -0.61 18.93
C LEU A 324 -26.65 -1.59 18.70
#